data_0233374c5f2d254deb482d2dfb7fb7fd
#
_entry.id   0233374c5f2d254deb482d2dfb7fb7fd
#
_cell.length_a   1.000
_cell.length_b   1.000
_cell.length_c   1.000
_cell.angle_alpha   90.00
_cell.angle_beta   90.00
_cell.angle_gamma   90.00
#
_symmetry.space_group_name_H-M   'P 1'
#
loop_
_entity.id
_entity.type
_entity.pdbx_description
1 polymer ?
#
loop_
_entity_poly.entity_id
_entity_poly.type
_entity_poly.pdbx_seq_one_letter_code
_entity_poly.pdbx_strand_id
1 'polypeptide(L)'
;MTDLTRILVPNEGPITDKVKEIYERSFPPEEQIPLPELLASAQMDQVSFLAWIDPSLPAGEDGAGNVVALTFSFIFPDLFYLGFLAVDGRTRSAGYGTRILTYFRERYGDVPQLLEIEPVVREAGNYQQRVRRLAFYERNGFAVTNMLTHEADQTYRVLARDGIVSPQRLEEALNSVTDDPA
;
A
#
# COMPACT_ATOMS: atom_id res chain seq x y z
N MET A 1 -16.99 10.87 -13.25
CA MET A 1 -16.20 10.78 -11.99
C MET A 1 -14.81 11.28 -12.33
N THR A 2 -14.31 12.31 -11.65
CA THR A 2 -12.99 12.88 -11.94
C THR A 2 -11.90 11.86 -11.60
N ASP A 3 -10.93 11.65 -12.49
CA ASP A 3 -9.85 10.70 -12.25
C ASP A 3 -8.95 11.20 -11.10
N LEU A 4 -8.48 10.26 -10.27
CA LEU A 4 -7.46 10.56 -9.28
C LEU A 4 -6.16 10.95 -9.99
N THR A 5 -5.54 12.00 -9.50
CA THR A 5 -4.14 12.29 -9.84
C THR A 5 -3.22 11.73 -8.76
N ARG A 6 -1.94 11.61 -9.06
CA ARG A 6 -0.94 11.09 -8.15
C ARG A 6 0.38 11.79 -8.34
N ILE A 7 1.10 11.96 -7.25
CA ILE A 7 2.46 12.51 -7.25
C ILE A 7 3.35 11.65 -6.36
N LEU A 8 4.64 11.66 -6.62
CA LEU A 8 5.61 11.14 -5.66
C LEU A 8 5.53 11.98 -4.38
N VAL A 9 5.55 11.32 -3.22
CA VAL A 9 5.54 12.02 -1.95
C VAL A 9 6.82 12.86 -1.84
N PRO A 10 6.72 14.19 -1.67
CA PRO A 10 7.90 15.03 -1.49
C PRO A 10 8.64 14.69 -0.18
N ASN A 11 9.90 15.07 -0.08
CA ASN A 11 10.66 14.86 1.16
C ASN A 11 10.13 15.68 2.35
N GLU A 12 9.48 16.81 2.07
CA GLU A 12 8.90 17.70 3.08
C GLU A 12 7.74 18.52 2.51
N GLY A 13 6.99 19.14 3.38
CA GLY A 13 5.91 20.06 3.03
C GLY A 13 4.49 19.50 3.30
N PRO A 14 3.45 20.28 2.99
CA PRO A 14 2.08 19.97 3.39
C PRO A 14 1.56 18.63 2.90
N ILE A 15 1.96 18.19 1.70
CA ILE A 15 1.57 16.88 1.17
C ILE A 15 2.19 15.76 1.99
N THR A 16 3.47 15.89 2.35
CA THR A 16 4.18 14.92 3.19
C THR A 16 3.57 14.85 4.59
N ASP A 17 3.23 16.00 5.18
CA ASP A 17 2.56 16.07 6.47
C ASP A 17 1.20 15.40 6.43
N LYS A 18 0.45 15.61 5.34
CA LYS A 18 -0.86 14.96 5.14
C LYS A 18 -0.74 13.44 4.92
N VAL A 19 0.24 13.01 4.15
CA VAL A 19 0.56 11.58 3.96
C VAL A 19 0.93 10.94 5.30
N LYS A 20 1.78 11.60 6.11
CA LYS A 20 2.13 11.16 7.47
C LYS A 20 0.89 10.98 8.35
N GLU A 21 0.00 11.97 8.37
CA GLU A 21 -1.25 11.90 9.12
C GLU A 21 -2.10 10.68 8.73
N ILE A 22 -2.27 10.44 7.42
CA ILE A 22 -3.03 9.29 6.91
C ILE A 22 -2.34 7.98 7.29
N TYR A 23 -1.03 7.90 7.15
CA TYR A 23 -0.22 6.72 7.44
C TYR A 23 -0.30 6.32 8.92
N GLU A 24 0.00 7.25 9.83
CA GLU A 24 0.00 7.01 11.26
C GLU A 24 -1.38 6.64 11.82
N ARG A 25 -2.47 7.12 11.20
CA ARG A 25 -3.83 6.76 11.58
C ARG A 25 -4.31 5.43 11.01
N SER A 26 -3.68 4.94 9.95
CA SER A 26 -4.12 3.75 9.23
C SER A 26 -3.46 2.47 9.68
N PHE A 27 -2.25 2.57 10.23
CA PHE A 27 -1.44 1.44 10.68
C PHE A 27 -1.11 1.56 12.17
N PRO A 28 -1.16 0.46 12.93
CA PRO A 28 -0.73 0.48 14.32
C PRO A 28 0.79 0.71 14.41
N PRO A 29 1.30 1.30 15.52
CA PRO A 29 2.72 1.66 15.64
C PRO A 29 3.70 0.52 15.38
N GLU A 30 3.34 -0.71 15.74
CA GLU A 30 4.15 -1.92 15.54
C GLU A 30 4.29 -2.35 14.07
N GLU A 31 3.42 -1.85 13.19
CA GLU A 31 3.46 -2.10 11.74
C GLU A 31 4.05 -0.91 10.98
N GLN A 32 4.37 0.19 11.66
CA GLN A 32 4.87 1.39 11.01
C GLN A 32 6.38 1.34 10.80
N ILE A 33 6.79 1.60 9.56
CA ILE A 33 8.16 1.98 9.23
C ILE A 33 8.27 3.51 9.40
N PRO A 34 9.32 4.04 10.05
CA PRO A 34 9.49 5.49 10.17
C PRO A 34 9.41 6.21 8.82
N LEU A 35 8.65 7.30 8.75
CA LEU A 35 8.46 8.03 7.49
C LEU A 35 9.77 8.44 6.80
N PRO A 36 10.83 8.88 7.52
CA PRO A 36 12.11 9.16 6.87
C PRO A 36 12.74 7.96 6.16
N GLU A 37 12.53 6.74 6.67
CA GLU A 37 13.01 5.51 6.04
C GLU A 37 12.20 5.20 4.77
N LEU A 38 10.88 5.38 4.80
CA LEU A 38 10.04 5.24 3.60
C LEU A 38 10.45 6.24 2.51
N LEU A 39 10.72 7.50 2.89
CA LEU A 39 11.19 8.54 1.96
C LEU A 39 12.58 8.23 1.41
N ALA A 40 13.49 7.69 2.23
CA ALA A 40 14.80 7.26 1.78
C ALA A 40 14.69 6.08 0.80
N SER A 41 13.90 5.06 1.13
CA SER A 41 13.66 3.92 0.23
C SER A 41 13.02 4.34 -1.10
N ALA A 42 12.18 5.38 -1.08
CA ALA A 42 11.54 5.92 -2.28
C ALA A 42 12.53 6.60 -3.27
N GLN A 43 13.81 6.71 -2.92
CA GLN A 43 14.85 7.14 -3.85
C GLN A 43 15.36 6.00 -4.75
N MET A 44 15.02 4.75 -4.43
CA MET A 44 15.38 3.58 -5.25
C MET A 44 14.45 3.50 -6.47
N ASP A 45 14.98 3.15 -7.63
CA ASP A 45 14.23 3.09 -8.90
C ASP A 45 13.02 2.14 -8.86
N GLN A 46 13.13 1.04 -8.09
CA GLN A 46 12.07 0.06 -7.96
C GLN A 46 11.03 0.40 -6.88
N VAL A 47 11.18 1.50 -6.16
CA VAL A 47 10.26 1.90 -5.08
C VAL A 47 9.41 3.08 -5.52
N SER A 48 8.11 3.00 -5.25
CA SER A 48 7.16 4.08 -5.55
C SER A 48 6.36 4.44 -4.32
N PHE A 49 6.55 5.64 -3.80
CA PHE A 49 5.77 6.21 -2.72
C PHE A 49 4.90 7.35 -3.24
N LEU A 50 3.58 7.12 -3.33
CA LEU A 50 2.64 8.02 -3.99
C LEU A 50 1.63 8.61 -3.01
N ALA A 51 1.38 9.90 -3.15
CA ALA A 51 0.19 10.57 -2.65
C ALA A 51 -0.88 10.61 -3.75
N TRP A 52 -2.11 10.23 -3.41
CA TRP A 52 -3.26 10.24 -4.31
C TRP A 52 -4.14 11.43 -4.01
N ILE A 53 -4.50 12.16 -5.06
CA ILE A 53 -5.18 13.44 -4.99
C ILE A 53 -6.51 13.34 -5.74
N ASP A 54 -7.59 13.77 -5.10
CA ASP A 54 -8.87 14.00 -5.77
C ASP A 54 -8.99 15.48 -6.15
N PRO A 55 -8.82 15.84 -7.43
CA PRO A 55 -8.87 17.23 -7.87
C PRO A 55 -10.28 17.85 -7.77
N SER A 56 -11.32 17.07 -7.49
CA SER A 56 -12.67 17.59 -7.25
C SER A 56 -12.87 18.13 -5.83
N LEU A 57 -11.93 17.81 -4.91
CA LEU A 57 -11.95 18.31 -3.54
C LEU A 57 -11.11 19.59 -3.41
N PRO A 58 -11.47 20.49 -2.48
CA PRO A 58 -10.66 21.68 -2.23
C PRO A 58 -9.28 21.29 -1.68
N ALA A 59 -8.23 21.88 -2.20
CA ALA A 59 -6.86 21.66 -1.73
C ALA A 59 -6.62 22.26 -0.32
N GLY A 60 -7.48 23.17 0.13
CA GLY A 60 -7.28 23.87 1.39
C GLY A 60 -6.22 24.98 1.28
N GLU A 61 -5.97 25.68 2.40
CA GLU A 61 -4.99 26.77 2.43
C GLU A 61 -3.56 26.27 2.32
N ASP A 62 -3.29 25.06 2.80
CA ASP A 62 -1.99 24.38 2.76
C ASP A 62 -1.70 23.66 1.44
N GLY A 63 -2.68 23.55 0.54
CA GLY A 63 -2.56 22.86 -0.73
C GLY A 63 -2.60 21.33 -0.65
N ALA A 64 -2.89 20.73 0.51
CA ALA A 64 -2.89 19.28 0.71
C ALA A 64 -4.25 18.70 1.14
N GLY A 65 -5.29 19.54 1.26
CA GLY A 65 -6.62 19.12 1.72
C GLY A 65 -7.31 18.08 0.84
N ASN A 66 -6.91 17.98 -0.42
CA ASN A 66 -7.42 17.01 -1.41
C ASN A 66 -6.57 15.74 -1.56
N VAL A 67 -5.53 15.54 -0.75
CA VAL A 67 -4.83 14.26 -0.64
C VAL A 67 -5.73 13.26 0.09
N VAL A 68 -6.10 12.19 -0.58
CA VAL A 68 -7.12 11.22 -0.11
C VAL A 68 -6.56 9.86 0.25
N ALA A 69 -5.35 9.53 -0.21
CA ALA A 69 -4.71 8.25 0.05
C ALA A 69 -3.21 8.30 -0.17
N LEU A 70 -2.54 7.26 0.30
CA LEU A 70 -1.15 6.96 -0.01
C LEU A 70 -0.99 5.51 -0.45
N THR A 71 0.06 5.25 -1.24
CA THR A 71 0.54 3.89 -1.53
C THR A 71 2.06 3.85 -1.52
N PHE A 72 2.60 2.75 -0.99
CA PHE A 72 4.02 2.43 -1.05
C PHE A 72 4.16 1.06 -1.72
N SER A 73 4.90 0.99 -2.79
CA SER A 73 4.96 -0.22 -3.62
C SER A 73 6.34 -0.46 -4.19
N PHE A 74 6.63 -1.74 -4.48
CA PHE A 74 7.84 -2.19 -5.15
C PHE A 74 7.49 -2.69 -6.56
N ILE A 75 8.26 -2.26 -7.54
CA ILE A 75 8.02 -2.50 -8.96
C ILE A 75 9.22 -3.22 -9.55
N PHE A 76 9.04 -4.49 -9.88
CA PHE A 76 10.03 -5.33 -10.53
C PHE A 76 9.57 -5.70 -11.95
N PRO A 77 10.46 -6.13 -12.84
CA PRO A 77 10.08 -6.53 -14.20
C PRO A 77 9.05 -7.68 -14.25
N ASP A 78 9.01 -8.52 -13.22
CA ASP A 78 8.23 -9.75 -13.14
C ASP A 78 7.23 -9.78 -11.97
N LEU A 79 7.11 -8.69 -11.21
CA LEU A 79 6.32 -8.64 -9.98
C LEU A 79 6.01 -7.19 -9.59
N PHE A 80 4.76 -6.92 -9.23
CA PHE A 80 4.36 -5.72 -8.50
C PHE A 80 3.98 -6.10 -7.06
N TYR A 81 4.54 -5.41 -6.08
CA TYR A 81 4.21 -5.65 -4.68
C TYR A 81 3.70 -4.37 -4.01
N LEU A 82 2.52 -4.45 -3.41
CA LEU A 82 1.90 -3.34 -2.69
C LEU A 82 2.20 -3.47 -1.19
N GLY A 83 3.14 -2.69 -0.69
CA GLY A 83 3.53 -2.67 0.73
C GLY A 83 2.50 -1.97 1.59
N PHE A 84 2.11 -0.74 1.23
CA PHE A 84 1.09 0.03 1.96
C PHE A 84 0.05 0.60 1.01
N LEU A 85 -1.21 0.53 1.45
CA LEU A 85 -2.36 1.26 0.88
C LEU A 85 -3.18 1.80 2.04
N ALA A 86 -3.26 3.11 2.14
CA ALA A 86 -4.11 3.77 3.13
C ALA A 86 -4.96 4.86 2.50
N VAL A 87 -6.24 4.88 2.85
CA VAL A 87 -7.21 5.91 2.45
C VAL A 87 -7.56 6.77 3.66
N ASP A 88 -7.59 8.08 3.49
CA ASP A 88 -7.98 9.01 4.56
C ASP A 88 -9.34 8.59 5.15
N GLY A 89 -9.36 8.38 6.46
CA GLY A 89 -10.55 7.95 7.19
C GLY A 89 -11.75 8.88 7.03
N ARG A 90 -11.50 10.18 6.73
CA ARG A 90 -12.54 11.19 6.48
C ARG A 90 -13.24 11.04 5.12
N THR A 91 -12.58 10.36 4.18
CA THR A 91 -13.07 10.16 2.81
C THR A 91 -13.39 8.70 2.51
N ARG A 92 -13.43 7.84 3.53
CA ARG A 92 -13.82 6.42 3.36
C ARG A 92 -15.22 6.33 2.75
N SER A 93 -15.46 5.27 2.02
CA SER A 93 -16.68 5.01 1.25
C SER A 93 -16.81 5.74 -0.11
N ALA A 94 -15.88 6.60 -0.46
CA ALA A 94 -15.82 7.21 -1.81
C ALA A 94 -15.19 6.30 -2.88
N GLY A 95 -14.84 5.05 -2.53
CA GLY A 95 -14.29 4.06 -3.46
C GLY A 95 -12.83 4.29 -3.87
N TYR A 96 -12.09 5.16 -3.18
CA TYR A 96 -10.70 5.48 -3.54
C TYR A 96 -9.80 4.26 -3.58
N GLY A 97 -9.88 3.38 -2.59
CA GLY A 97 -9.08 2.16 -2.57
C GLY A 97 -9.29 1.30 -3.82
N THR A 98 -10.55 1.09 -4.24
CA THR A 98 -10.87 0.36 -5.46
C THR A 98 -10.32 1.05 -6.71
N ARG A 99 -10.45 2.38 -6.81
CA ARG A 99 -9.92 3.17 -7.95
C ARG A 99 -8.40 3.06 -8.05
N ILE A 100 -7.70 3.11 -6.92
CA ILE A 100 -6.25 2.93 -6.84
C ILE A 100 -5.84 1.51 -7.27
N LEU A 101 -6.53 0.48 -6.76
CA LEU A 101 -6.25 -0.91 -7.15
C LEU A 101 -6.57 -1.18 -8.63
N THR A 102 -7.59 -0.53 -9.19
CA THR A 102 -7.89 -0.57 -10.63
C THR A 102 -6.76 0.06 -11.44
N TYR A 103 -6.27 1.23 -11.03
CA TYR A 103 -5.11 1.85 -11.67
C TYR A 103 -3.88 0.92 -11.69
N PHE A 104 -3.56 0.27 -10.56
CA PHE A 104 -2.43 -0.66 -10.53
C PHE A 104 -2.65 -1.87 -11.43
N ARG A 105 -3.88 -2.38 -11.52
CA ARG A 105 -4.21 -3.48 -12.44
C ARG A 105 -4.01 -3.09 -13.89
N GLU A 106 -4.46 -1.92 -14.29
CA GLU A 106 -4.30 -1.40 -15.65
C GLU A 106 -2.83 -1.12 -15.99
N ARG A 107 -2.07 -0.65 -15.01
CA ARG A 107 -0.66 -0.25 -15.21
C ARG A 107 0.32 -1.41 -15.17
N TYR A 108 0.06 -2.42 -14.34
CA TYR A 108 0.97 -3.54 -14.04
C TYR A 108 0.29 -4.91 -14.21
N GLY A 109 -0.81 -5.00 -14.96
CA GLY A 109 -1.56 -6.25 -15.10
C GLY A 109 -0.87 -7.35 -15.90
N ASP A 110 0.28 -7.05 -16.52
CA ASP A 110 1.11 -8.03 -17.24
C ASP A 110 1.98 -8.88 -16.29
N VAL A 111 2.06 -8.52 -15.01
CA VAL A 111 2.83 -9.24 -13.99
C VAL A 111 1.97 -9.54 -12.77
N PRO A 112 2.32 -10.59 -12.00
CA PRO A 112 1.68 -10.86 -10.71
C PRO A 112 1.71 -9.66 -9.78
N GLN A 113 0.58 -9.36 -9.16
CA GLN A 113 0.45 -8.31 -8.15
C GLN A 113 0.20 -8.95 -6.80
N LEU A 114 1.08 -8.68 -5.85
CA LEU A 114 1.06 -9.26 -4.53
C LEU A 114 0.92 -8.19 -3.45
N LEU A 115 0.34 -8.59 -2.33
CA LEU A 115 0.30 -7.82 -1.08
C LEU A 115 0.18 -8.77 0.11
N GLU A 116 0.34 -8.23 1.29
CA GLU A 116 0.21 -8.96 2.55
C GLU A 116 -0.88 -8.39 3.42
N ILE A 117 -1.56 -9.28 4.15
CA ILE A 117 -2.51 -8.92 5.20
C ILE A 117 -2.27 -9.77 6.45
N GLU A 118 -2.66 -9.25 7.59
CA GLU A 118 -2.75 -10.06 8.81
C GLU A 118 -3.72 -11.23 8.59
N PRO A 119 -3.36 -12.45 9.02
CA PRO A 119 -4.25 -13.61 8.93
C PRO A 119 -5.58 -13.37 9.64
N VAL A 120 -6.67 -13.84 9.03
CA VAL A 120 -8.02 -13.74 9.63
C VAL A 120 -8.18 -14.85 10.66
N VAL A 121 -7.90 -14.53 11.92
CA VAL A 121 -8.07 -15.45 13.05
C VAL A 121 -9.09 -14.88 14.03
N ARG A 122 -10.00 -15.76 14.52
CA ARG A 122 -11.16 -15.34 15.34
C ARG A 122 -10.77 -14.71 16.68
N GLU A 123 -9.64 -15.14 17.22
CA GLU A 123 -9.10 -14.72 18.51
C GLU A 123 -8.43 -13.33 18.46
N ALA A 124 -8.21 -12.77 17.26
CA ALA A 124 -7.61 -11.45 17.10
C ALA A 124 -8.56 -10.35 17.56
N GLY A 125 -8.06 -9.42 18.36
CA GLY A 125 -8.85 -8.29 18.86
C GLY A 125 -9.45 -7.41 17.74
N ASN A 126 -8.81 -7.40 16.56
CA ASN A 126 -9.26 -6.67 15.37
C ASN A 126 -9.88 -7.60 14.29
N TYR A 127 -10.41 -8.77 14.68
CA TYR A 127 -10.96 -9.78 13.75
C TYR A 127 -11.89 -9.20 12.68
N GLN A 128 -12.86 -8.37 13.07
CA GLN A 128 -13.82 -7.78 12.12
C GLN A 128 -13.14 -6.84 11.10
N GLN A 129 -12.07 -6.19 11.50
CA GLN A 129 -11.28 -5.34 10.61
C GLN A 129 -10.52 -6.20 9.59
N ARG A 130 -9.91 -7.30 10.03
CA ARG A 130 -9.21 -8.26 9.17
C ARG A 130 -10.16 -8.90 8.15
N VAL A 131 -11.36 -9.29 8.57
CA VAL A 131 -12.42 -9.81 7.66
C VAL A 131 -12.79 -8.78 6.59
N ARG A 132 -13.02 -7.52 6.99
CA ARG A 132 -13.36 -6.46 6.03
C ARG A 132 -12.22 -6.15 5.07
N ARG A 133 -10.96 -6.20 5.54
CA ARG A 133 -9.76 -6.00 4.72
C ARG A 133 -9.63 -7.11 3.67
N LEU A 134 -9.74 -8.37 4.08
CA LEU A 134 -9.71 -9.50 3.16
C LEU A 134 -10.81 -9.37 2.10
N ALA A 135 -12.07 -9.16 2.52
CA ALA A 135 -13.20 -9.00 1.60
C ALA A 135 -13.02 -7.82 0.63
N PHE A 136 -12.37 -6.75 1.06
CA PHE A 136 -12.03 -5.62 0.18
C PHE A 136 -11.06 -6.04 -0.93
N TYR A 137 -9.98 -6.76 -0.60
CA TYR A 137 -9.02 -7.22 -1.60
C TYR A 137 -9.61 -8.29 -2.52
N GLU A 138 -10.42 -9.22 -2.01
CA GLU A 138 -11.11 -10.23 -2.83
C GLU A 138 -12.02 -9.59 -3.87
N ARG A 139 -12.81 -8.56 -3.49
CA ARG A 139 -13.65 -7.81 -4.45
C ARG A 139 -12.83 -7.07 -5.50
N ASN A 140 -11.56 -6.80 -5.24
CA ASN A 140 -10.63 -6.19 -6.17
C ASN A 140 -9.76 -7.20 -6.94
N GLY A 141 -10.16 -8.48 -6.93
CA GLY A 141 -9.57 -9.55 -7.75
C GLY A 141 -8.36 -10.25 -7.14
N PHE A 142 -8.01 -9.95 -5.88
CA PHE A 142 -6.99 -10.69 -5.17
C PHE A 142 -7.54 -12.01 -4.61
N ALA A 143 -6.72 -13.03 -4.59
CA ALA A 143 -7.02 -14.31 -3.96
C ALA A 143 -5.99 -14.63 -2.88
N VAL A 144 -6.44 -15.30 -1.83
CA VAL A 144 -5.57 -15.83 -0.78
C VAL A 144 -4.66 -16.91 -1.36
N THR A 145 -3.36 -16.81 -1.06
CA THR A 145 -2.38 -17.84 -1.42
C THR A 145 -2.05 -18.72 -0.22
N ASN A 146 -1.25 -19.78 -0.44
CA ASN A 146 -0.69 -20.59 0.64
C ASN A 146 0.60 -19.99 1.23
N MET A 147 1.09 -18.87 0.68
CA MET A 147 2.31 -18.22 1.15
C MET A 147 2.06 -17.45 2.43
N LEU A 148 2.98 -17.62 3.37
CA LEU A 148 3.11 -16.83 4.59
C LEU A 148 4.45 -16.13 4.56
N THR A 149 4.50 -14.92 5.07
CA THR A 149 5.72 -14.18 5.34
C THR A 149 5.80 -13.88 6.83
N HIS A 150 7.00 -13.64 7.30
CA HIS A 150 7.27 -13.34 8.69
C HIS A 150 8.11 -12.08 8.77
N GLU A 151 7.64 -11.11 9.53
CA GLU A 151 8.36 -9.88 9.82
C GLU A 151 8.39 -9.69 11.32
N ALA A 152 9.57 -9.69 11.93
CA ALA A 152 9.75 -9.77 13.38
C ALA A 152 8.90 -10.90 13.98
N ASP A 153 8.02 -10.60 14.92
CA ASP A 153 7.12 -11.57 15.59
C ASP A 153 5.75 -11.68 14.90
N GLN A 154 5.57 -11.04 13.73
CA GLN A 154 4.31 -11.04 13.01
C GLN A 154 4.33 -12.01 11.82
N THR A 155 3.18 -12.64 11.58
CA THR A 155 2.96 -13.49 10.40
C THR A 155 1.91 -12.84 9.51
N TYR A 156 2.20 -12.80 8.21
CA TYR A 156 1.30 -12.25 7.21
C TYR A 156 0.89 -13.32 6.19
N ARG A 157 -0.29 -13.14 5.63
CA ARG A 157 -0.82 -13.95 4.54
C ARG A 157 -0.64 -13.19 3.23
N VAL A 158 0.00 -13.81 2.26
CA VAL A 158 0.15 -13.23 0.92
C VAL A 158 -1.14 -13.41 0.12
N LEU A 159 -1.61 -12.34 -0.48
CA LEU A 159 -2.65 -12.32 -1.49
C LEU A 159 -2.03 -12.01 -2.86
N ALA A 160 -2.60 -12.58 -3.91
CA ALA A 160 -2.12 -12.35 -5.28
C ALA A 160 -3.28 -12.16 -6.27
N ARG A 161 -3.04 -11.39 -7.33
CA ARG A 161 -3.88 -11.32 -8.53
C ARG A 161 -3.04 -11.27 -9.78
N ASP A 162 -3.64 -11.59 -10.93
CA ASP A 162 -3.02 -11.56 -12.25
C ASP A 162 -1.75 -12.44 -12.35
N GLY A 163 -1.65 -13.46 -11.47
CA GLY A 163 -0.56 -14.42 -11.40
C GLY A 163 -0.01 -14.61 -9.99
N ILE A 164 1.02 -15.41 -9.88
CA ILE A 164 1.72 -15.73 -8.61
C ILE A 164 3.22 -15.91 -8.88
N VAL A 165 4.03 -15.61 -7.88
CA VAL A 165 5.47 -15.94 -7.89
C VAL A 165 5.78 -17.03 -6.87
N SER A 166 6.97 -17.63 -6.95
CA SER A 166 7.41 -18.56 -5.90
C SER A 166 7.69 -17.83 -4.59
N PRO A 167 7.58 -18.50 -3.43
CA PRO A 167 7.95 -17.92 -2.15
C PRO A 167 9.39 -17.39 -2.14
N GLN A 168 10.32 -18.13 -2.75
CA GLN A 168 11.71 -17.70 -2.87
C GLN A 168 11.84 -16.40 -3.68
N ARG A 169 11.11 -16.28 -4.82
CA ARG A 169 11.16 -15.06 -5.64
C ARG A 169 10.62 -13.83 -4.88
N LEU A 170 9.55 -14.02 -4.10
CA LEU A 170 9.02 -12.96 -3.26
C LEU A 170 10.03 -12.53 -2.19
N GLU A 171 10.65 -13.48 -1.50
CA GLU A 171 11.68 -13.21 -0.50
C GLU A 171 12.88 -12.45 -1.10
N GLU A 172 13.40 -12.88 -2.25
CA GLU A 172 14.46 -12.19 -2.98
C GLU A 172 14.08 -10.74 -3.32
N ALA A 173 12.84 -10.53 -3.78
CA ALA A 173 12.34 -9.20 -4.11
C ALA A 173 12.28 -8.28 -2.88
N LEU A 174 11.72 -8.76 -1.77
CA LEU A 174 11.60 -7.98 -0.54
C LEU A 174 12.98 -7.67 0.05
N ASN A 175 13.87 -8.65 0.09
CA ASN A 175 15.24 -8.44 0.60
C ASN A 175 16.02 -7.40 -0.23
N SER A 176 15.80 -7.37 -1.56
CA SER A 176 16.51 -6.41 -2.44
C SER A 176 16.16 -4.94 -2.19
N VAL A 177 15.07 -4.65 -1.45
CA VAL A 177 14.64 -3.28 -1.14
C VAL A 177 14.75 -2.96 0.36
N THR A 178 15.08 -3.96 1.18
CA THR A 178 15.28 -3.81 2.64
C THR A 178 16.76 -3.86 3.03
N ASP A 179 17.61 -4.49 2.22
CA ASP A 179 19.05 -4.45 2.42
C ASP A 179 19.55 -3.06 2.03
N ASP A 180 19.88 -2.26 3.06
CA ASP A 180 20.54 -0.96 2.91
C ASP A 180 21.87 -1.17 2.16
N PRO A 181 22.10 -0.53 1.00
CA PRO A 181 23.45 -0.48 0.46
C PRO A 181 24.27 0.44 1.37
N ALA A 182 25.06 -0.17 2.24
CA ALA A 182 26.04 0.50 3.09
C ALA A 182 26.99 1.42 2.28
#